data_555d8ba92890abc4a2c38ae0d1972854
#
_entry.id   555d8ba92890abc4a2c38ae0d1972854
#
_cell.length_a   1.000
_cell.length_b   1.000
_cell.length_c   1.000
_cell.angle_alpha   90.00
_cell.angle_beta   90.00
_cell.angle_gamma   90.00
#
_symmetry.space_group_name_H-M   'P 1'
#
loop_
_entity.id
_entity.type
_entity.pdbx_description
1 polymer ?
#
loop_
_entity_poly.entity_id
_entity_poly.type
_entity_poly.pdbx_seq_one_letter_code
_entity_poly.pdbx_strand_id
1 'polypeptide(L)'
;MIEKESWKIIELIIRRYPDKKREYEQYIDKIMTSSPTPVEGVKYLEDYSKPQSVTEAKALKMTSTRAETLKKQIEAVELVYNNLKPEEQKVMQKRFWSEKHRKVPYTKIDKVAYSERQMKRIVKKIILQVGVYLGEV
;
A
#
# COMPACT_ATOMS: atom_id res chain seq x y z
N MET A 1 19.47 11.97 2.95
CA MET A 1 18.60 12.43 4.03
C MET A 1 17.21 12.72 3.48
N ILE A 2 16.17 12.17 4.10
CA ILE A 2 14.80 12.38 3.65
C ILE A 2 14.29 13.72 4.13
N GLU A 3 13.64 14.47 3.25
CA GLU A 3 12.96 15.69 3.65
C GLU A 3 11.82 15.39 4.62
N LYS A 4 11.53 16.32 5.51
CA LYS A 4 10.51 16.17 6.54
C LYS A 4 9.13 15.86 5.95
N GLU A 5 8.80 16.49 4.83
CA GLU A 5 7.53 16.26 4.13
C GLU A 5 7.43 14.86 3.54
N SER A 6 8.51 14.40 2.89
CA SER A 6 8.60 13.05 2.36
C SER A 6 8.51 12.02 3.46
N TRP A 7 9.14 12.28 4.60
CA TRP A 7 9.05 11.42 5.78
C TRP A 7 7.60 11.19 6.22
N LYS A 8 6.84 12.27 6.33
CA LYS A 8 5.42 12.20 6.72
C LYS A 8 4.59 11.42 5.71
N ILE A 9 4.85 11.60 4.43
CA ILE A 9 4.15 10.88 3.36
C ILE A 9 4.43 9.39 3.47
N ILE A 10 5.69 9.01 3.65
CA ILE A 10 6.09 7.61 3.78
C ILE A 10 5.46 6.98 5.03
N GLU A 11 5.49 7.67 6.17
CA GLU A 11 4.83 7.19 7.39
C GLU A 11 3.34 6.95 7.16
N LEU A 12 2.69 7.84 6.44
CA LEU A 12 1.27 7.73 6.14
C LEU A 12 0.99 6.50 5.26
N ILE A 13 1.84 6.26 4.27
CA ILE A 13 1.72 5.08 3.40
C ILE A 13 1.84 3.80 4.22
N ILE A 14 2.83 3.72 5.11
CA ILE A 14 3.02 2.56 5.97
C ILE A 14 1.81 2.36 6.89
N ARG A 15 1.34 3.42 7.52
CA ARG A 15 0.22 3.36 8.45
C ARG A 15 -1.07 2.92 7.76
N ARG A 16 -1.28 3.38 6.54
CA ARG A 16 -2.48 3.06 5.75
C ARG A 16 -2.36 1.78 4.93
N TYR A 17 -1.25 1.07 5.06
CA TYR A 17 -1.03 -0.15 4.29
C TYR A 17 -2.20 -1.14 4.38
N PRO A 18 -2.76 -1.49 5.56
CA PRO A 18 -3.87 -2.43 5.62
C PRO A 18 -5.10 -1.96 4.83
N ASP A 19 -5.41 -0.67 4.87
CA ASP A 19 -6.53 -0.10 4.14
C ASP A 19 -6.25 -0.07 2.63
N LYS A 20 -5.02 0.26 2.24
CA LYS A 20 -4.61 0.27 0.83
C LYS A 20 -4.65 -1.13 0.23
N LYS A 21 -4.21 -2.12 0.98
CA LYS A 21 -4.25 -3.52 0.54
C LYS A 21 -5.69 -3.98 0.30
N ARG A 22 -6.59 -3.63 1.21
CA ARG A 22 -8.00 -3.95 1.10
C ARG A 22 -8.63 -3.25 -0.11
N GLU A 23 -8.33 -1.98 -0.31
CA GLU A 23 -8.79 -1.22 -1.47
C GLU A 23 -8.32 -1.84 -2.78
N TYR A 24 -7.05 -2.24 -2.84
CA TYR A 24 -6.48 -2.90 -4.01
C TYR A 24 -7.15 -4.25 -4.30
N GLU A 25 -7.37 -5.06 -3.27
CA GLU A 25 -8.05 -6.35 -3.40
C GLU A 25 -9.48 -6.18 -3.90
N GLN A 26 -10.21 -5.19 -3.39
CA GLN A 26 -11.55 -4.85 -3.85
C GLN A 26 -11.54 -4.40 -5.31
N TYR A 27 -10.54 -3.65 -5.70
CA TYR A 27 -10.38 -3.21 -7.08
C TYR A 27 -10.17 -4.40 -8.02
N ILE A 28 -9.30 -5.32 -7.65
CA ILE A 28 -9.05 -6.54 -8.43
C ILE A 28 -10.31 -7.39 -8.54
N ASP A 29 -11.02 -7.61 -7.43
CA ASP A 29 -12.28 -8.34 -7.40
C ASP A 29 -13.30 -7.70 -8.35
N LYS A 30 -13.40 -6.39 -8.32
CA LYS A 30 -14.34 -5.64 -9.14
C LYS A 30 -14.02 -5.81 -10.63
N ILE A 31 -12.76 -5.82 -10.99
CA ILE A 31 -12.34 -6.08 -12.38
C ILE A 31 -12.71 -7.52 -12.77
N MET A 32 -12.43 -8.48 -11.91
CA MET A 32 -12.68 -9.88 -12.20
C MET A 32 -14.18 -10.21 -12.27
N THR A 33 -14.99 -9.56 -11.44
CA THR A 33 -16.43 -9.80 -11.42
C THR A 33 -17.19 -9.01 -12.48
N SER A 34 -16.67 -7.85 -12.89
CA SER A 34 -17.31 -7.03 -13.91
C SER A 34 -16.90 -7.40 -15.33
N SER A 35 -15.93 -8.30 -15.47
CA SER A 35 -15.57 -8.83 -16.78
C SER A 35 -16.76 -9.59 -17.37
N PRO A 36 -17.21 -9.24 -18.58
CA PRO A 36 -18.32 -9.96 -19.18
C PRO A 36 -17.97 -11.43 -19.34
N THR A 37 -18.94 -12.29 -19.01
CA THR A 37 -18.74 -13.72 -19.20
C THR A 37 -18.52 -14.02 -20.68
N PRO A 38 -17.50 -14.83 -21.01
CA PRO A 38 -17.07 -14.98 -22.39
C PRO A 38 -18.14 -15.51 -23.35
N VAL A 39 -19.10 -16.26 -22.84
CA VAL A 39 -20.06 -16.95 -23.70
C VAL A 39 -21.07 -16.01 -24.32
N GLU A 40 -21.55 -15.06 -23.60
CA GLU A 40 -22.54 -14.09 -24.11
C GLU A 40 -21.87 -12.90 -24.76
N GLY A 41 -20.62 -12.63 -24.40
CA GLY A 41 -19.91 -11.46 -24.85
C GLY A 41 -19.17 -11.59 -26.16
N VAL A 42 -18.95 -12.80 -26.67
CA VAL A 42 -18.03 -13.00 -27.80
C VAL A 42 -18.48 -12.26 -29.05
N LYS A 43 -19.76 -12.25 -29.36
CA LYS A 43 -20.27 -11.50 -30.50
C LYS A 43 -20.34 -10.00 -30.25
N TYR A 44 -20.50 -9.60 -29.00
CA TYR A 44 -20.62 -8.21 -28.61
C TYR A 44 -19.28 -7.57 -28.27
N LEU A 45 -18.28 -8.38 -27.95
CA LEU A 45 -16.94 -7.91 -27.61
C LEU A 45 -16.28 -7.15 -28.78
N GLU A 46 -16.56 -7.56 -29.99
CA GLU A 46 -16.03 -6.86 -31.18
C GLU A 46 -16.61 -5.44 -31.27
N ASP A 47 -17.88 -5.29 -30.94
CA ASP A 47 -18.57 -3.99 -30.95
C ASP A 47 -18.18 -3.14 -29.74
N TYR A 48 -17.91 -3.79 -28.60
CA TYR A 48 -17.54 -3.12 -27.36
C TYR A 48 -16.04 -2.99 -27.14
N SER A 49 -15.24 -3.55 -28.03
CA SER A 49 -13.77 -3.45 -27.92
C SER A 49 -13.25 -2.03 -28.10
N LYS A 50 -14.04 -1.16 -28.72
CA LYS A 50 -13.70 0.25 -28.84
C LYS A 50 -14.28 1.04 -27.68
N PRO A 51 -13.51 1.99 -27.10
CA PRO A 51 -14.05 2.85 -26.05
C PRO A 51 -15.27 3.58 -26.59
N GLN A 52 -16.39 3.40 -25.93
CA GLN A 52 -17.64 4.00 -26.38
C GLN A 52 -17.69 5.50 -26.16
N SER A 53 -16.88 5.99 -25.23
CA SER A 53 -16.76 7.42 -24.97
C SER A 53 -15.37 7.77 -24.48
N VAL A 54 -14.97 9.02 -24.72
CA VAL A 54 -13.72 9.58 -24.22
C VAL A 54 -13.72 9.59 -22.68
N THR A 55 -14.88 9.80 -22.07
CA THR A 55 -15.06 9.81 -20.62
C THR A 55 -14.77 8.43 -20.01
N GLU A 56 -15.29 7.36 -20.63
CA GLU A 56 -15.01 5.99 -20.17
C GLU A 56 -13.54 5.62 -20.28
N ALA A 57 -12.91 5.98 -21.39
CA ALA A 57 -11.49 5.74 -21.59
C ALA A 57 -10.64 6.46 -20.53
N LYS A 58 -10.99 7.71 -20.20
CA LYS A 58 -10.31 8.47 -19.15
C LYS A 58 -10.55 7.86 -17.78
N ALA A 59 -11.77 7.44 -17.48
CA ALA A 59 -12.10 6.82 -16.20
C ALA A 59 -11.32 5.52 -15.99
N LEU A 60 -11.25 4.68 -17.03
CA LEU A 60 -10.48 3.44 -16.98
C LEU A 60 -8.99 3.71 -16.79
N LYS A 61 -8.45 4.69 -17.49
CA LYS A 61 -7.04 5.07 -17.37
C LYS A 61 -6.71 5.59 -15.98
N MET A 62 -7.56 6.43 -15.40
CA MET A 62 -7.39 6.95 -14.06
C MET A 62 -7.45 5.84 -13.01
N THR A 63 -8.37 4.89 -13.17
CA THR A 63 -8.51 3.75 -12.29
C THR A 63 -7.28 2.84 -12.35
N SER A 64 -6.76 2.58 -13.55
CA SER A 64 -5.54 1.81 -13.73
C SER A 64 -4.33 2.48 -13.08
N THR A 65 -4.19 3.78 -13.24
CA THR A 65 -3.09 4.55 -12.63
C THR A 65 -3.14 4.47 -11.12
N ARG A 66 -4.35 4.61 -10.53
CA ARG A 66 -4.51 4.46 -9.08
C ARG A 66 -4.17 3.06 -8.61
N ALA A 67 -4.61 2.03 -9.34
CA ALA A 67 -4.29 0.64 -9.01
C ALA A 67 -2.79 0.39 -9.05
N GLU A 68 -2.09 0.91 -10.05
CA GLU A 68 -0.64 0.80 -10.15
C GLU A 68 0.07 1.50 -8.99
N THR A 69 -0.40 2.68 -8.61
CA THR A 69 0.14 3.42 -7.46
C THR A 69 -0.06 2.64 -6.17
N LEU A 70 -1.28 2.12 -5.94
CA LEU A 70 -1.58 1.28 -4.76
C LEU A 70 -0.70 0.05 -4.72
N LYS A 71 -0.58 -0.66 -5.83
CA LYS A 71 0.26 -1.85 -5.95
C LYS A 71 1.70 -1.56 -5.59
N LYS A 72 2.25 -0.48 -6.11
CA LYS A 72 3.63 -0.07 -5.86
C LYS A 72 3.86 0.22 -4.38
N GLN A 73 2.96 0.94 -3.74
CA GLN A 73 3.03 1.26 -2.33
C GLN A 73 2.91 0.00 -1.46
N ILE A 74 1.97 -0.89 -1.78
CA ILE A 74 1.77 -2.15 -1.08
C ILE A 74 3.03 -3.01 -1.18
N GLU A 75 3.57 -3.18 -2.37
CA GLU A 75 4.77 -3.98 -2.60
C GLU A 75 5.98 -3.43 -1.84
N ALA A 76 6.15 -2.11 -1.80
CA ALA A 76 7.25 -1.49 -1.06
C ALA A 76 7.17 -1.81 0.43
N VAL A 77 6.01 -1.67 1.03
CA VAL A 77 5.79 -1.97 2.46
C VAL A 77 5.99 -3.46 2.73
N GLU A 78 5.44 -4.33 1.89
CA GLU A 78 5.57 -5.78 2.06
C GLU A 78 7.01 -6.25 1.92
N LEU A 79 7.75 -5.72 0.96
CA LEU A 79 9.17 -6.04 0.78
C LEU A 79 9.98 -5.69 2.03
N VAL A 80 9.79 -4.50 2.56
CA VAL A 80 10.49 -4.08 3.77
C VAL A 80 10.10 -4.97 4.95
N TYR A 81 8.81 -5.20 5.14
CA TYR A 81 8.30 -6.04 6.23
C TYR A 81 8.88 -7.46 6.16
N ASN A 82 8.86 -8.07 4.99
CA ASN A 82 9.33 -9.44 4.81
C ASN A 82 10.84 -9.60 5.02
N ASN A 83 11.60 -8.52 4.85
CA ASN A 83 13.04 -8.52 5.07
C ASN A 83 13.45 -8.19 6.52
N LEU A 84 12.48 -7.86 7.37
CA LEU A 84 12.74 -7.59 8.78
C LEU A 84 12.85 -8.87 9.58
N LYS A 85 13.62 -8.80 10.67
CA LYS A 85 13.65 -9.88 11.67
C LYS A 85 12.27 -9.97 12.36
N PRO A 86 11.87 -11.16 12.87
CA PRO A 86 10.57 -11.30 13.52
C PRO A 86 10.29 -10.28 14.62
N GLU A 87 11.29 -9.95 15.43
CA GLU A 87 11.14 -8.95 16.49
C GLU A 87 10.95 -7.53 15.94
N GLU A 88 11.63 -7.22 14.84
CA GLU A 88 11.45 -5.94 14.13
C GLU A 88 10.08 -5.83 13.50
N GLN A 89 9.56 -6.94 12.96
CA GLN A 89 8.19 -6.99 12.43
C GLN A 89 7.16 -6.68 13.51
N LYS A 90 7.37 -7.15 14.72
CA LYS A 90 6.49 -6.83 15.86
C LYS A 90 6.47 -5.34 16.16
N VAL A 91 7.62 -4.68 16.11
CA VAL A 91 7.71 -3.23 16.31
C VAL A 91 6.90 -2.50 15.24
N MET A 92 7.07 -2.89 13.99
CA MET A 92 6.33 -2.29 12.88
C MET A 92 4.81 -2.48 13.05
N GLN A 93 4.36 -3.68 13.38
CA GLN A 93 2.95 -3.99 13.60
C GLN A 93 2.38 -3.16 14.75
N LYS A 94 3.08 -3.10 15.87
CA LYS A 94 2.59 -2.38 17.05
C LYS A 94 2.62 -0.88 16.89
N ARG A 95 3.61 -0.34 16.19
CA ARG A 95 3.75 1.10 15.97
C ARG A 95 2.72 1.63 15.00
N PHE A 96 2.47 0.94 13.90
CA PHE A 96 1.68 1.47 12.78
C PHE A 96 0.30 0.84 12.63
N TRP A 97 0.10 -0.41 13.04
CA TRP A 97 -1.10 -1.17 12.71
C TRP A 97 -1.92 -1.66 13.88
N SER A 98 -1.48 -1.42 15.11
CA SER A 98 -2.21 -1.88 16.30
C SER A 98 -3.39 -0.97 16.66
N GLU A 99 -3.33 0.29 16.31
CA GLU A 99 -4.46 1.22 16.45
C GLU A 99 -4.86 1.77 15.09
N LYS A 100 -6.16 1.81 14.85
CA LYS A 100 -6.70 2.29 13.59
C LYS A 100 -6.50 3.80 13.47
N HIS A 101 -5.97 4.23 12.33
CA HIS A 101 -5.78 5.63 11.95
C HIS A 101 -4.75 6.43 12.76
N ARG A 102 -3.91 5.79 13.58
CA ARG A 102 -2.87 6.52 14.31
C ARG A 102 -1.65 5.66 14.59
N LYS A 103 -0.51 6.34 14.74
CA LYS A 103 0.71 5.71 15.24
C LYS A 103 0.59 5.53 16.76
N VAL A 104 1.01 4.37 17.24
CA VAL A 104 1.05 4.13 18.69
C VAL A 104 2.32 4.75 19.26
N PRO A 105 2.24 5.57 20.32
CA PRO A 105 3.45 6.12 20.95
C PRO A 105 4.37 5.01 21.43
N TYR A 106 5.68 5.24 21.33
CA TYR A 106 6.67 4.23 21.74
C TYR A 106 6.52 3.82 23.19
N THR A 107 6.08 4.76 24.06
CA THR A 107 5.86 4.49 25.48
C THR A 107 4.74 3.48 25.74
N LYS A 108 3.85 3.30 24.79
CA LYS A 108 2.73 2.34 24.88
C LYS A 108 3.02 1.01 24.20
N ILE A 109 4.14 0.90 23.50
CA ILE A 109 4.53 -0.35 22.86
C ILE A 109 5.22 -1.23 23.90
N ASP A 110 4.62 -2.38 24.17
CA ASP A 110 5.16 -3.36 25.12
C ASP A 110 5.34 -4.73 24.46
N LYS A 111 5.88 -5.67 25.22
CA LYS A 111 6.09 -7.07 24.78
C LYS A 111 6.97 -7.19 23.54
N VAL A 112 7.93 -6.30 23.39
CA VAL A 112 8.95 -6.35 22.36
C VAL A 112 10.33 -6.40 23.03
N ALA A 113 11.30 -6.98 22.33
CA ALA A 113 12.65 -7.16 22.87
C ALA A 113 13.52 -5.89 22.86
N TYR A 114 12.95 -4.76 22.40
CA TYR A 114 13.72 -3.54 22.16
C TYR A 114 13.32 -2.42 23.12
N SER A 115 14.31 -1.59 23.49
CA SER A 115 14.06 -0.34 24.20
C SER A 115 13.40 0.69 23.26
N GLU A 116 12.87 1.76 23.84
CA GLU A 116 12.29 2.86 23.06
C GLU A 116 13.28 3.43 22.04
N ARG A 117 14.52 3.62 22.45
CA ARG A 117 15.59 4.11 21.58
C ARG A 117 15.85 3.17 20.40
N GLN A 118 15.89 1.88 20.67
CA GLN A 118 16.08 0.85 19.65
C GLN A 118 14.89 0.80 18.68
N MET A 119 13.67 0.90 19.22
CA MET A 119 12.46 0.95 18.38
C MET A 119 12.46 2.15 17.45
N LYS A 120 12.88 3.31 17.92
CA LYS A 120 13.00 4.51 17.08
C LYS A 120 13.98 4.31 15.92
N ARG A 121 15.10 3.64 16.17
CA ARG A 121 16.08 3.31 15.12
C ARG A 121 15.48 2.36 14.09
N ILE A 122 14.77 1.34 14.56
CA ILE A 122 14.13 0.35 13.69
C ILE A 122 13.09 1.02 12.81
N VAL A 123 12.24 1.85 13.38
CA VAL A 123 11.20 2.57 12.64
C VAL A 123 11.83 3.52 11.61
N LYS A 124 12.89 4.23 11.99
CA LYS A 124 13.62 5.08 11.05
C LYS A 124 14.17 4.30 9.87
N LYS A 125 14.76 3.14 10.12
CA LYS A 125 15.25 2.23 9.09
C LYS A 125 14.12 1.78 8.16
N ILE A 126 12.97 1.42 8.73
CA ILE A 126 11.80 1.00 7.96
C ILE A 126 11.35 2.10 7.01
N ILE A 127 11.19 3.32 7.53
CA ILE A 127 10.75 4.46 6.74
C ILE A 127 11.74 4.77 5.60
N LEU A 128 13.03 4.73 5.90
CA LEU A 128 14.07 4.95 4.89
C LEU A 128 14.01 3.89 3.78
N GLN A 129 13.86 2.63 4.14
CA GLN A 129 13.81 1.54 3.17
C GLN A 129 12.56 1.62 2.29
N VAL A 130 11.41 1.90 2.88
CA VAL A 130 10.17 2.09 2.10
C VAL A 130 10.34 3.28 1.15
N GLY A 131 10.94 4.37 1.64
CA GLY A 131 11.21 5.55 0.81
C GLY A 131 12.11 5.24 -0.37
N VAL A 132 13.13 4.42 -0.19
CA VAL A 132 14.01 3.98 -1.28
C VAL A 132 13.23 3.21 -2.34
N TYR A 133 12.40 2.27 -1.93
CA TYR A 133 11.59 1.49 -2.88
C TYR A 133 10.56 2.34 -3.62
N LEU A 134 10.08 3.40 -2.99
CA LEU A 134 9.12 4.31 -3.61
C LEU A 134 9.78 5.42 -4.46
N GLY A 135 11.10 5.52 -4.39
CA GLY A 135 11.81 6.57 -5.11
C GLY A 135 11.74 7.95 -4.45
N GLU A 136 11.40 8.00 -3.16
CA GLU A 136 11.29 9.24 -2.39
C GLU A 136 12.62 9.66 -1.74
N VAL A 137 13.63 8.82 -1.85
CA VAL A 137 14.96 9.08 -1.27
C VAL A 137 16.01 9.07 -2.36
#